data_3e9e46ad11053a99434cd3bf9c1145f3
#
_entry.id   3e9e46ad11053a99434cd3bf9c1145f3
#
_cell.length_a   1.000
_cell.length_b   1.000
_cell.length_c   1.000
_cell.angle_alpha   90.00
_cell.angle_beta   90.00
_cell.angle_gamma   90.00
#
_symmetry.space_group_name_H-M   'P 1'
#
loop_
_entity.id
_entity.type
_entity.pdbx_description
1 polymer ?
#
loop_
_entity_poly.entity_id
_entity_poly.type
_entity_poly.pdbx_seq_one_letter_code
_entity_poly.pdbx_strand_id
1 'polypeptide(L)'
;MYKHFLSLVLVFTILNSCQDSNPNLLKIKGKVDIDSQTNIYLIVADLNNQPVTLDTIVSNKGSFELDTEIVEPNFHFLQIAGDNNTFPFIAESGTVNISLFKDSLGLSTANGTTSNDDFMRYKSETRKYIESLNGIGNDLQQAMILKDSLLAQDLQEQYKEVREQIQNYELDFLKASPNSLLSVLILERFISSKVISTDEAKNLFDSLEERIKNTRSGKSVKNQLEQSADSAEVGQIAPSFQGKSPNGKPFELKNSLAKVTIIDFWASWCRPCRIENPNLVKLYLENKNRGLNIVGVSLDKEKNKWVRAIEDDGLVWDHVSNLMFWNDPIAKLYKVSAIPATFILDKNGVIVARDLRGMELYKKVEELLSDI
;
A
#
# COMPACT_ATOMS: atom_id res chain seq x y z
N MET A 1 -43.58 59.95 -48.12
CA MET A 1 -43.66 59.85 -46.67
C MET A 1 -43.14 58.49 -46.24
N TYR A 2 -41.85 58.35 -45.94
CA TYR A 2 -41.20 57.11 -45.40
C TYR A 2 -40.77 57.38 -43.98
N LYS A 3 -41.36 56.72 -43.03
CA LYS A 3 -40.95 56.71 -41.62
C LYS A 3 -39.84 55.64 -41.42
N HIS A 4 -38.63 56.14 -41.10
CA HIS A 4 -37.54 55.23 -40.63
C HIS A 4 -37.77 54.89 -39.16
N PHE A 5 -37.90 53.55 -38.87
CA PHE A 5 -37.94 53.00 -37.53
C PHE A 5 -36.49 52.58 -37.18
N LEU A 6 -35.87 53.37 -36.31
CA LEU A 6 -34.52 53.08 -35.80
C LEU A 6 -34.67 52.13 -34.63
N SER A 7 -34.33 50.85 -34.87
CA SER A 7 -34.32 49.79 -33.83
C SER A 7 -32.98 49.84 -33.08
N LEU A 8 -33.02 50.29 -31.82
CA LEU A 8 -31.86 50.32 -30.92
C LEU A 8 -31.64 48.91 -30.36
N VAL A 9 -30.63 48.21 -30.88
CA VAL A 9 -30.20 46.91 -30.31
C VAL A 9 -29.28 47.16 -29.12
N LEU A 10 -29.81 46.95 -27.92
CA LEU A 10 -29.06 47.00 -26.65
C LEU A 10 -28.23 45.70 -26.53
N VAL A 11 -26.94 45.78 -26.82
CA VAL A 11 -26.00 44.68 -26.61
C VAL A 11 -25.67 44.63 -25.12
N PHE A 12 -26.28 43.66 -24.42
CA PHE A 12 -25.90 43.31 -23.04
C PHE A 12 -24.58 42.50 -23.08
N THR A 13 -23.46 43.17 -22.88
CA THR A 13 -22.18 42.48 -22.61
C THR A 13 -22.22 41.93 -21.21
N ILE A 14 -22.47 40.61 -21.11
CA ILE A 14 -22.24 39.85 -19.86
C ILE A 14 -20.73 39.81 -19.66
N LEU A 15 -20.22 40.68 -18.81
CA LEU A 15 -18.88 40.57 -18.26
C LEU A 15 -18.84 39.30 -17.35
N ASN A 16 -18.48 38.15 -17.93
CA ASN A 16 -18.02 37.05 -17.13
C ASN A 16 -16.72 37.50 -16.46
N SER A 17 -16.82 37.96 -15.23
CA SER A 17 -15.68 38.08 -14.32
C SER A 17 -15.20 36.66 -14.02
N CYS A 18 -14.25 36.17 -14.81
CA CYS A 18 -13.39 35.08 -14.34
C CYS A 18 -12.62 35.66 -13.14
N GLN A 19 -13.11 35.40 -11.95
CA GLN A 19 -12.27 35.46 -10.78
C GLN A 19 -11.21 34.39 -10.96
N ASP A 20 -9.96 34.80 -11.23
CA ASP A 20 -8.80 33.90 -11.14
C ASP A 20 -8.74 33.37 -9.70
N SER A 21 -9.42 32.28 -9.46
CA SER A 21 -9.34 31.59 -8.18
C SER A 21 -7.95 30.96 -8.10
N ASN A 22 -7.11 31.49 -7.21
CA ASN A 22 -5.82 30.85 -6.90
C ASN A 22 -6.08 29.35 -6.60
N PRO A 23 -5.60 28.42 -7.44
CA PRO A 23 -5.91 26.99 -7.32
C PRO A 23 -5.37 26.39 -6.01
N ASN A 24 -4.51 27.10 -5.30
CA ASN A 24 -3.90 26.67 -4.04
C ASN A 24 -4.47 27.40 -2.81
N LEU A 25 -5.51 28.20 -2.96
CA LEU A 25 -6.07 28.98 -1.86
C LEU A 25 -7.01 28.12 -1.01
N LEU A 26 -6.67 27.93 0.26
CA LEU A 26 -7.54 27.43 1.31
C LEU A 26 -8.19 28.59 2.05
N LYS A 27 -9.50 28.58 2.17
CA LYS A 27 -10.28 29.50 3.00
C LYS A 27 -10.91 28.71 4.15
N ILE A 28 -10.56 29.05 5.37
CA ILE A 28 -11.18 28.52 6.58
C ILE A 28 -12.22 29.53 7.07
N LYS A 29 -13.46 29.07 7.23
CA LYS A 29 -14.53 29.80 7.90
C LYS A 29 -14.99 28.98 9.09
N GLY A 30 -14.73 29.45 10.29
CA GLY A 30 -14.92 28.67 11.49
C GLY A 30 -15.83 29.32 12.53
N LYS A 31 -16.46 28.46 13.31
CA LYS A 31 -17.15 28.81 14.55
C LYS A 31 -16.54 28.02 15.70
N VAL A 32 -16.44 28.64 16.87
CA VAL A 32 -16.05 28.01 18.12
C VAL A 32 -17.07 28.38 19.18
N ASP A 33 -17.45 27.46 20.04
CA ASP A 33 -18.43 27.64 21.11
C ASP A 33 -17.87 28.40 22.33
N ILE A 34 -17.11 29.46 22.05
CA ILE A 34 -16.49 30.36 23.03
C ILE A 34 -16.83 31.78 22.66
N ASP A 35 -17.57 32.48 23.51
CA ASP A 35 -17.97 33.86 23.28
C ASP A 35 -16.83 34.89 23.45
N SER A 36 -15.85 34.56 24.28
CA SER A 36 -14.67 35.41 24.49
C SER A 36 -13.66 35.25 23.37
N GLN A 37 -12.87 36.31 23.15
CA GLN A 37 -11.74 36.25 22.23
C GLN A 37 -10.76 35.14 22.66
N THR A 38 -10.40 34.24 21.76
CA THR A 38 -9.45 33.16 21.99
C THR A 38 -8.57 32.93 20.78
N ASN A 39 -7.38 32.39 21.00
CA ASN A 39 -6.47 32.00 19.94
C ASN A 39 -6.76 30.55 19.50
N ILE A 40 -6.72 30.34 18.20
CA ILE A 40 -6.81 29.02 17.56
C ILE A 40 -5.54 28.84 16.75
N TYR A 41 -4.76 27.83 17.07
CA TYR A 41 -3.51 27.54 16.38
C TYR A 41 -3.75 26.59 15.22
N LEU A 42 -3.29 26.98 14.02
CA LEU A 42 -3.22 26.10 12.85
C LEU A 42 -1.90 25.34 12.90
N ILE A 43 -1.97 24.03 13.00
CA ILE A 43 -0.83 23.15 13.20
C ILE A 43 -0.72 22.16 12.04
N VAL A 44 0.50 21.85 11.64
CA VAL A 44 0.84 20.77 10.70
C VAL A 44 1.95 19.90 11.29
N ALA A 45 2.02 18.65 10.85
CA ALA A 45 3.19 17.80 11.15
C ALA A 45 4.33 18.11 10.15
N ASP A 46 5.53 18.37 10.64
CA ASP A 46 6.72 18.53 9.81
C ASP A 46 7.21 17.17 9.23
N LEU A 47 8.35 17.20 8.54
CA LEU A 47 8.96 16.01 7.94
C LEU A 47 9.36 14.93 8.98
N ASN A 48 9.52 15.32 10.24
CA ASN A 48 9.84 14.44 11.35
C ASN A 48 8.62 14.06 12.21
N ASN A 49 7.41 14.35 11.70
CA ASN A 49 6.13 14.20 12.41
C ASN A 49 6.04 15.01 13.72
N GLN A 50 6.78 16.14 13.81
CA GLN A 50 6.66 17.05 14.94
C GLN A 50 5.63 18.13 14.64
N PRO A 51 4.78 18.51 15.62
CA PRO A 51 3.77 19.56 15.42
C PRO A 51 4.44 20.93 15.28
N VAL A 52 4.11 21.64 14.20
CA VAL A 52 4.56 23.01 13.92
C VAL A 52 3.35 23.91 13.76
N THR A 53 3.29 25.00 14.53
CA THR A 53 2.27 26.01 14.35
C THR A 53 2.58 26.84 13.10
N LEU A 54 1.67 26.78 12.13
CA LEU A 54 1.77 27.56 10.89
C LEU A 54 1.23 28.96 11.07
N ASP A 55 0.12 29.11 11.82
CA ASP A 55 -0.57 30.38 12.02
C ASP A 55 -1.33 30.43 13.34
N THR A 56 -1.68 31.61 13.79
CA THR A 56 -2.50 31.89 14.97
C THR A 56 -3.70 32.72 14.59
N ILE A 57 -4.87 32.13 14.63
CA ILE A 57 -6.14 32.74 14.27
C ILE A 57 -6.79 33.26 15.55
N VAL A 58 -7.24 34.51 15.52
CA VAL A 58 -7.95 35.09 16.67
C VAL A 58 -9.45 35.00 16.42
N SER A 59 -10.18 34.28 17.26
CA SER A 59 -11.64 34.25 17.20
C SER A 59 -12.25 35.56 17.76
N ASN A 60 -13.32 36.02 17.15
CA ASN A 60 -14.09 37.16 17.62
C ASN A 60 -15.56 36.76 17.72
N LYS A 61 -16.13 36.84 18.94
CA LYS A 61 -17.51 36.40 19.22
C LYS A 61 -17.83 35.02 18.64
N GLY A 62 -16.94 34.08 18.87
CA GLY A 62 -17.10 32.67 18.43
C GLY A 62 -16.89 32.45 16.95
N SER A 63 -16.46 33.41 16.15
CA SER A 63 -16.18 33.24 14.72
C SER A 63 -14.70 33.49 14.41
N PHE A 64 -14.17 32.77 13.45
CA PHE A 64 -12.78 32.93 12.97
C PHE A 64 -12.69 32.65 11.47
N GLU A 65 -11.77 33.33 10.79
CA GLU A 65 -11.50 33.13 9.37
C GLU A 65 -9.98 33.15 9.12
N LEU A 66 -9.53 32.38 8.14
CA LEU A 66 -8.17 32.39 7.65
C LEU A 66 -8.15 32.06 6.15
N ASP A 67 -7.44 32.89 5.39
CA ASP A 67 -7.07 32.57 4.01
C ASP A 67 -5.57 32.25 3.98
N THR A 68 -5.20 31.07 3.48
CA THR A 68 -3.82 30.65 3.38
C THR A 68 -3.58 29.85 2.11
N GLU A 69 -2.34 29.87 1.61
CA GLU A 69 -1.95 29.04 0.49
C GLU A 69 -1.48 27.67 0.97
N ILE A 70 -1.87 26.63 0.26
CA ILE A 70 -1.42 25.27 0.49
C ILE A 70 -0.60 24.77 -0.70
N VAL A 71 0.38 23.92 -0.43
CA VAL A 71 1.21 23.31 -1.48
C VAL A 71 0.53 22.09 -2.08
N GLU A 72 -0.06 21.26 -1.22
CA GLU A 72 -0.78 20.04 -1.57
C GLU A 72 -1.81 19.70 -0.48
N PRO A 73 -2.86 18.92 -0.79
CA PRO A 73 -3.77 18.42 0.22
C PRO A 73 -3.05 17.65 1.32
N ASN A 74 -3.30 18.00 2.60
CA ASN A 74 -2.70 17.32 3.74
C ASN A 74 -3.54 17.50 5.01
N PHE A 75 -3.35 16.64 6.01
CA PHE A 75 -3.92 16.84 7.34
C PHE A 75 -3.29 18.05 8.01
N HIS A 76 -4.18 18.93 8.49
CA HIS A 76 -3.87 20.01 9.40
C HIS A 76 -4.72 19.85 10.67
N PHE A 77 -4.32 20.56 11.72
CA PHE A 77 -4.97 20.45 13.01
C PHE A 77 -5.27 21.85 13.54
N LEU A 78 -6.44 22.02 14.17
CA LEU A 78 -6.76 23.20 14.93
C LEU A 78 -6.69 22.89 16.42
N GLN A 79 -6.02 23.74 17.17
CA GLN A 79 -5.91 23.67 18.62
C GLN A 79 -6.45 24.96 19.25
N ILE A 80 -7.37 24.83 20.20
CA ILE A 80 -7.86 25.99 20.96
C ILE A 80 -6.85 26.30 22.07
N ALA A 81 -6.54 27.58 22.26
CA ALA A 81 -5.62 27.99 23.32
C ALA A 81 -6.06 27.46 24.69
N GLY A 82 -5.13 26.83 25.41
CA GLY A 82 -5.39 26.21 26.71
C GLY A 82 -5.96 24.79 26.66
N ASP A 83 -6.18 24.21 25.48
CA ASP A 83 -6.50 22.80 25.29
C ASP A 83 -5.26 22.07 24.74
N ASN A 84 -5.05 20.83 25.20
CA ASN A 84 -4.00 19.97 24.67
C ASN A 84 -4.45 19.11 23.48
N ASN A 85 -5.76 19.06 23.22
CA ASN A 85 -6.33 18.29 22.14
C ASN A 85 -6.37 19.11 20.85
N THR A 86 -6.38 18.42 19.73
CA THR A 86 -6.46 19.02 18.39
C THR A 86 -7.61 18.44 17.59
N PHE A 87 -8.19 19.27 16.72
CA PHE A 87 -9.20 18.84 15.76
C PHE A 87 -8.55 18.68 14.36
N PRO A 88 -8.53 17.46 13.80
CA PRO A 88 -7.98 17.21 12.46
C PRO A 88 -8.97 17.62 11.37
N PHE A 89 -8.46 18.24 10.30
CA PHE A 89 -9.17 18.49 9.05
C PHE A 89 -8.20 18.37 7.87
N ILE A 90 -8.72 18.31 6.65
CA ILE A 90 -7.90 18.26 5.46
C ILE A 90 -7.77 19.67 4.86
N ALA A 91 -6.56 20.21 4.88
CA ALA A 91 -6.23 21.43 4.19
C ALA A 91 -6.10 21.13 2.69
N GLU A 92 -7.10 21.53 1.91
CA GLU A 92 -7.12 21.45 0.45
C GLU A 92 -7.72 22.74 -0.12
N SER A 93 -7.54 23.01 -1.41
CA SER A 93 -8.06 24.22 -2.03
C SER A 93 -9.58 24.27 -1.97
N GLY A 94 -10.10 25.49 -1.70
CA GLY A 94 -11.53 25.72 -1.55
C GLY A 94 -11.87 26.32 -0.18
N THR A 95 -13.15 26.30 0.17
CA THR A 95 -13.65 26.82 1.45
C THR A 95 -14.01 25.68 2.37
N VAL A 96 -13.33 25.60 3.51
CA VAL A 96 -13.63 24.65 4.58
C VAL A 96 -14.40 25.37 5.69
N ASN A 97 -15.61 24.90 5.97
CA ASN A 97 -16.44 25.39 7.07
C ASN A 97 -16.22 24.51 8.29
N ILE A 98 -15.75 25.09 9.39
CA ILE A 98 -15.36 24.37 10.60
C ILE A 98 -16.25 24.76 11.78
N SER A 99 -16.72 23.79 12.54
CA SER A 99 -17.39 24.01 13.82
C SER A 99 -16.59 23.32 14.93
N LEU A 100 -16.02 24.10 15.84
CA LEU A 100 -15.23 23.60 16.97
C LEU A 100 -16.06 23.64 18.25
N PHE A 101 -16.09 22.52 18.96
CA PHE A 101 -16.70 22.38 20.28
C PHE A 101 -15.59 22.14 21.31
N LYS A 102 -15.31 23.15 22.15
CA LYS A 102 -14.19 23.15 23.10
C LYS A 102 -14.21 21.93 24.02
N ASP A 103 -15.34 21.67 24.64
CA ASP A 103 -15.47 20.57 25.62
C ASP A 103 -15.72 19.21 24.96
N SER A 104 -15.80 19.15 23.64
CA SER A 104 -16.13 17.97 22.85
C SER A 104 -15.52 18.03 21.44
N LEU A 105 -14.20 18.21 21.32
CA LEU A 105 -13.52 18.29 20.03
C LEU A 105 -13.80 17.10 19.10
N GLY A 106 -14.13 15.93 19.67
CA GLY A 106 -14.59 14.76 18.92
C GLY A 106 -15.86 14.97 18.11
N LEU A 107 -16.73 15.92 18.50
CA LEU A 107 -17.97 16.28 17.80
C LEU A 107 -17.76 17.42 16.78
N SER A 108 -16.59 18.05 16.78
CA SER A 108 -16.25 19.11 15.82
C SER A 108 -16.29 18.59 14.38
N THR A 109 -16.64 19.48 13.45
CA THR A 109 -16.83 19.15 12.03
C THR A 109 -16.03 20.06 11.11
N ALA A 110 -15.66 19.56 9.94
CA ALA A 110 -15.08 20.30 8.82
C ALA A 110 -15.75 19.85 7.52
N ASN A 111 -16.37 20.76 6.79
CA ASN A 111 -17.16 20.46 5.60
C ASN A 111 -16.93 21.50 4.50
N GLY A 112 -17.33 21.19 3.26
CA GLY A 112 -17.36 22.13 2.14
C GLY A 112 -16.27 21.89 1.10
N THR A 113 -15.41 20.92 1.33
CA THR A 113 -14.49 20.39 0.31
C THR A 113 -14.57 18.88 0.27
N THR A 114 -14.25 18.28 -0.88
CA THR A 114 -14.45 16.85 -1.12
C THR A 114 -13.78 15.97 -0.05
N SER A 115 -12.50 16.23 0.25
CA SER A 115 -11.79 15.38 1.21
C SER A 115 -12.27 15.59 2.65
N ASN A 116 -12.74 16.81 3.02
CA ASN A 116 -13.33 17.03 4.35
C ASN A 116 -14.70 16.38 4.50
N ASP A 117 -15.58 16.51 3.50
CA ASP A 117 -16.91 15.87 3.52
C ASP A 117 -16.75 14.34 3.59
N ASP A 118 -15.83 13.78 2.83
CA ASP A 118 -15.48 12.35 2.87
C ASP A 118 -14.89 11.93 4.22
N PHE A 119 -14.02 12.75 4.81
CA PHE A 119 -13.43 12.48 6.11
C PHE A 119 -14.47 12.50 7.23
N MET A 120 -15.41 13.44 7.22
CA MET A 120 -16.50 13.48 8.20
C MET A 120 -17.43 12.27 8.04
N ARG A 121 -17.76 11.88 6.80
CA ARG A 121 -18.54 10.67 6.52
C ARG A 121 -17.81 9.42 7.03
N TYR A 122 -16.54 9.25 6.70
CA TYR A 122 -15.71 8.14 7.18
C TYR A 122 -15.69 8.06 8.72
N LYS A 123 -15.44 9.21 9.38
CA LYS A 123 -15.44 9.31 10.85
C LYS A 123 -16.78 8.88 11.46
N SER A 124 -17.89 9.31 10.86
CA SER A 124 -19.25 8.95 11.30
C SER A 124 -19.52 7.45 11.15
N GLU A 125 -19.23 6.88 9.97
CA GLU A 125 -19.51 5.48 9.66
C GLU A 125 -18.62 4.50 10.43
N THR A 126 -17.35 4.87 10.67
CA THR A 126 -16.40 4.00 11.40
C THR A 126 -16.52 4.11 12.92
N ARG A 127 -17.20 5.13 13.44
CA ARG A 127 -17.30 5.41 14.89
C ARG A 127 -17.77 4.19 15.69
N LYS A 128 -18.84 3.53 15.27
CA LYS A 128 -19.39 2.34 15.92
C LYS A 128 -18.37 1.18 16.04
N TYR A 129 -17.56 0.99 15.01
CA TYR A 129 -16.52 -0.04 14.98
C TYR A 129 -15.38 0.30 15.93
N ILE A 130 -14.95 1.58 15.96
CA ILE A 130 -13.89 2.05 16.85
C ILE A 130 -14.33 1.94 18.31
N GLU A 131 -15.57 2.32 18.63
CA GLU A 131 -16.15 2.16 19.97
C GLU A 131 -16.19 0.68 20.37
N SER A 132 -16.59 -0.22 19.47
CA SER A 132 -16.57 -1.67 19.68
C SER A 132 -15.17 -2.21 19.94
N LEU A 133 -14.17 -1.83 19.10
CA LEU A 133 -12.79 -2.25 19.29
C LEU A 133 -12.22 -1.80 20.63
N ASN A 134 -12.53 -0.57 21.08
CA ASN A 134 -12.11 -0.06 22.38
C ASN A 134 -12.75 -0.87 23.53
N GLY A 135 -14.04 -1.20 23.42
CA GLY A 135 -14.73 -2.04 24.41
C GLY A 135 -14.10 -3.44 24.48
N ILE A 136 -14.00 -4.13 23.36
CA ILE A 136 -13.38 -5.46 23.26
C ILE A 136 -11.93 -5.43 23.78
N GLY A 137 -11.16 -4.38 23.45
CA GLY A 137 -9.78 -4.21 23.90
C GLY A 137 -9.67 -4.12 25.44
N ASN A 138 -10.57 -3.37 26.07
CA ASN A 138 -10.64 -3.27 27.53
C ASN A 138 -11.00 -4.62 28.19
N ASP A 139 -12.00 -5.30 27.64
CA ASP A 139 -12.46 -6.60 28.15
C ASP A 139 -11.36 -7.68 27.96
N LEU A 140 -10.64 -7.66 26.83
CA LEU A 140 -9.51 -8.53 26.57
C LEU A 140 -8.38 -8.32 27.60
N GLN A 141 -8.07 -7.06 27.91
CA GLN A 141 -7.08 -6.74 28.94
C GLN A 141 -7.50 -7.31 30.30
N GLN A 142 -8.77 -7.21 30.67
CA GLN A 142 -9.29 -7.77 31.93
C GLN A 142 -9.23 -9.31 31.92
N ALA A 143 -9.66 -9.97 30.82
CA ALA A 143 -9.57 -11.42 30.68
C ALA A 143 -8.14 -11.93 30.85
N MET A 144 -7.15 -11.22 30.30
CA MET A 144 -5.73 -11.54 30.46
C MET A 144 -5.26 -11.40 31.91
N ILE A 145 -5.70 -10.37 32.64
CA ILE A 145 -5.37 -10.18 34.07
C ILE A 145 -5.95 -11.32 34.89
N LEU A 146 -7.18 -11.73 34.61
CA LEU A 146 -7.87 -12.83 35.28
C LEU A 146 -7.40 -14.23 34.86
N LYS A 147 -6.52 -14.30 33.82
CA LYS A 147 -6.02 -15.55 33.21
C LYS A 147 -7.14 -16.41 32.63
N ASP A 148 -8.24 -15.81 32.21
CA ASP A 148 -9.34 -16.50 31.54
C ASP A 148 -8.99 -16.65 30.05
N SER A 149 -8.37 -17.76 29.71
CA SER A 149 -7.88 -18.04 28.36
C SER A 149 -9.01 -18.26 27.34
N LEU A 150 -10.17 -18.80 27.77
CA LEU A 150 -11.30 -19.03 26.87
C LEU A 150 -11.96 -17.70 26.49
N LEU A 151 -12.22 -16.84 27.48
CA LEU A 151 -12.76 -15.50 27.22
C LEU A 151 -11.77 -14.66 26.39
N ALA A 152 -10.48 -14.73 26.68
CA ALA A 152 -9.46 -14.00 25.91
C ALA A 152 -9.43 -14.45 24.44
N GLN A 153 -9.58 -15.73 24.17
CA GLN A 153 -9.63 -16.25 22.79
C GLN A 153 -10.89 -15.78 22.04
N ASP A 154 -12.05 -15.83 22.69
CA ASP A 154 -13.32 -15.35 22.11
C ASP A 154 -13.25 -13.84 21.78
N LEU A 155 -12.74 -13.04 22.71
CA LEU A 155 -12.56 -11.60 22.50
C LEU A 155 -11.54 -11.27 21.39
N GLN A 156 -10.49 -12.09 21.23
CA GLN A 156 -9.56 -11.93 20.12
C GLN A 156 -10.23 -12.20 18.76
N GLU A 157 -11.12 -13.19 18.69
CA GLU A 157 -11.88 -13.47 17.45
C GLU A 157 -12.85 -12.32 17.15
N GLN A 158 -13.61 -11.85 18.14
CA GLN A 158 -14.48 -10.67 17.99
C GLN A 158 -13.69 -9.42 17.55
N TYR A 159 -12.52 -9.18 18.12
CA TYR A 159 -11.65 -8.07 17.73
C TYR A 159 -11.24 -8.16 16.24
N LYS A 160 -10.90 -9.38 15.81
CA LYS A 160 -10.54 -9.66 14.41
C LYS A 160 -11.72 -9.41 13.47
N GLU A 161 -12.91 -9.91 13.79
CA GLU A 161 -14.13 -9.70 13.00
C GLU A 161 -14.46 -8.22 12.81
N VAL A 162 -14.40 -7.41 13.90
CA VAL A 162 -14.65 -5.97 13.80
C VAL A 162 -13.58 -5.27 12.95
N ARG A 163 -12.32 -5.70 13.03
CA ARG A 163 -11.26 -5.18 12.17
C ARG A 163 -11.50 -5.50 10.69
N GLU A 164 -11.95 -6.70 10.37
CA GLU A 164 -12.30 -7.09 9.00
C GLU A 164 -13.49 -6.26 8.47
N GLN A 165 -14.48 -5.96 9.31
CA GLN A 165 -15.59 -5.07 8.92
C GLN A 165 -15.10 -3.65 8.57
N ILE A 166 -14.16 -3.10 9.36
CA ILE A 166 -13.54 -1.80 9.04
C ILE A 166 -12.77 -1.88 7.73
N GLN A 167 -11.96 -2.91 7.51
CA GLN A 167 -11.17 -3.08 6.28
C GLN A 167 -12.07 -3.16 5.04
N ASN A 168 -13.18 -3.90 5.12
CA ASN A 168 -14.14 -4.00 4.04
C ASN A 168 -14.78 -2.64 3.73
N TYR A 169 -15.21 -1.91 4.77
CA TYR A 169 -15.73 -0.55 4.62
C TYR A 169 -14.70 0.39 3.96
N GLU A 170 -13.45 0.32 4.39
CA GLU A 170 -12.37 1.15 3.86
C GLU A 170 -12.04 0.82 2.41
N LEU A 171 -12.11 -0.45 2.02
CA LEU A 171 -11.93 -0.87 0.63
C LEU A 171 -13.04 -0.34 -0.26
N ASP A 172 -14.29 -0.40 0.21
CA ASP A 172 -15.43 0.16 -0.50
C ASP A 172 -15.37 1.68 -0.59
N PHE A 173 -14.96 2.34 0.50
CA PHE A 173 -14.74 3.80 0.53
C PHE A 173 -13.68 4.22 -0.51
N LEU A 174 -12.55 3.51 -0.58
CA LEU A 174 -11.46 3.78 -1.51
C LEU A 174 -11.95 3.70 -2.96
N LYS A 175 -12.76 2.69 -3.28
CA LYS A 175 -13.38 2.52 -4.61
C LYS A 175 -14.39 3.61 -4.95
N ALA A 176 -15.13 4.09 -3.95
CA ALA A 176 -16.20 5.07 -4.13
C ALA A 176 -15.71 6.54 -4.14
N SER A 177 -14.54 6.82 -3.56
CA SER A 177 -14.03 8.19 -3.36
C SER A 177 -12.61 8.39 -3.93
N PRO A 178 -12.39 8.19 -5.25
CA PRO A 178 -11.05 8.25 -5.86
C PRO A 178 -10.42 9.65 -5.86
N ASN A 179 -11.21 10.68 -5.58
CA ASN A 179 -10.82 12.09 -5.50
C ASN A 179 -10.58 12.59 -4.06
N SER A 180 -10.66 11.69 -3.07
CA SER A 180 -10.43 12.02 -1.66
C SER A 180 -8.98 11.76 -1.25
N LEU A 181 -8.37 12.68 -0.50
CA LEU A 181 -7.05 12.45 0.11
C LEU A 181 -7.07 11.21 1.03
N LEU A 182 -8.20 10.97 1.72
CA LEU A 182 -8.32 9.84 2.62
C LEU A 182 -8.13 8.50 1.90
N SER A 183 -8.56 8.41 0.63
CA SER A 183 -8.40 7.19 -0.17
C SER A 183 -6.95 6.79 -0.38
N VAL A 184 -6.06 7.73 -0.72
CA VAL A 184 -4.65 7.40 -0.86
C VAL A 184 -3.96 7.08 0.47
N LEU A 185 -4.40 7.69 1.57
CA LEU A 185 -3.88 7.38 2.91
C LEU A 185 -4.30 5.97 3.37
N ILE A 186 -5.54 5.56 3.11
CA ILE A 186 -6.01 4.19 3.35
C ILE A 186 -5.21 3.20 2.50
N LEU A 187 -5.01 3.52 1.21
CA LEU A 187 -4.24 2.67 0.29
C LEU A 187 -2.79 2.51 0.75
N GLU A 188 -2.13 3.59 1.16
CA GLU A 188 -0.76 3.57 1.69
C GLU A 188 -0.65 2.65 2.92
N ARG A 189 -1.63 2.73 3.82
CA ARG A 189 -1.70 1.86 4.99
C ARG A 189 -1.96 0.40 4.61
N PHE A 190 -2.85 0.12 3.64
CA PHE A 190 -3.14 -1.24 3.17
C PHE A 190 -1.93 -1.92 2.57
N ILE A 191 -1.14 -1.19 1.76
CA ILE A 191 0.12 -1.68 1.21
C ILE A 191 1.13 -1.97 2.34
N SER A 192 1.33 -1.01 3.24
CA SER A 192 2.30 -1.13 4.35
C SER A 192 1.97 -2.29 5.30
N SER A 193 0.68 -2.57 5.53
CA SER A 193 0.21 -3.66 6.40
C SER A 193 -0.11 -4.96 5.64
N LYS A 194 0.15 -5.01 4.32
CA LYS A 194 -0.10 -6.18 3.44
C LYS A 194 -1.55 -6.70 3.51
N VAL A 195 -2.52 -5.79 3.63
CA VAL A 195 -3.96 -6.12 3.69
C VAL A 195 -4.50 -6.56 2.33
N ILE A 196 -3.97 -5.99 1.26
CA ILE A 196 -4.34 -6.29 -0.13
C ILE A 196 -3.11 -6.71 -0.94
N SER A 197 -3.35 -7.41 -2.05
CA SER A 197 -2.28 -7.78 -2.98
C SER A 197 -1.71 -6.54 -3.70
N THR A 198 -0.48 -6.66 -4.24
CA THR A 198 0.14 -5.58 -5.01
C THR A 198 -0.65 -5.25 -6.28
N ASP A 199 -1.24 -6.26 -6.95
CA ASP A 199 -2.05 -6.05 -8.15
C ASP A 199 -3.35 -5.30 -7.82
N GLU A 200 -4.00 -5.64 -6.72
CA GLU A 200 -5.17 -4.92 -6.25
C GLU A 200 -4.81 -3.49 -5.83
N ALA A 201 -3.72 -3.31 -5.10
CA ALA A 201 -3.22 -2.00 -4.72
C ALA A 201 -2.90 -1.12 -5.95
N LYS A 202 -2.31 -1.71 -7.00
CA LYS A 202 -2.03 -1.02 -8.26
C LYS A 202 -3.32 -0.59 -8.96
N ASN A 203 -4.30 -1.48 -9.09
CA ASN A 203 -5.59 -1.16 -9.70
C ASN A 203 -6.31 -0.02 -8.95
N LEU A 204 -6.29 -0.06 -7.61
CA LEU A 204 -6.86 1.00 -6.77
C LEU A 204 -6.10 2.32 -6.95
N PHE A 205 -4.77 2.30 -6.97
CA PHE A 205 -3.95 3.48 -7.23
C PHE A 205 -4.22 4.08 -8.61
N ASP A 206 -4.30 3.24 -9.64
CA ASP A 206 -4.57 3.69 -11.02
C ASP A 206 -5.94 4.37 -11.13
N SER A 207 -6.93 3.99 -10.29
CA SER A 207 -8.26 4.60 -10.24
C SER A 207 -8.31 5.96 -9.55
N LEU A 208 -7.29 6.34 -8.76
CA LEU A 208 -7.26 7.63 -8.08
C LEU A 208 -7.13 8.80 -9.06
N GLU A 209 -7.67 9.96 -8.71
CA GLU A 209 -7.48 11.18 -9.49
C GLU A 209 -6.02 11.66 -9.45
N GLU A 210 -5.57 12.30 -10.55
CA GLU A 210 -4.18 12.76 -10.70
C GLU A 210 -3.75 13.74 -9.60
N ARG A 211 -4.65 14.61 -9.12
CA ARG A 211 -4.33 15.51 -8.00
C ARG A 211 -3.99 14.74 -6.72
N ILE A 212 -4.61 13.58 -6.49
CA ILE A 212 -4.36 12.72 -5.31
C ILE A 212 -3.07 11.91 -5.51
N LYS A 213 -2.84 11.37 -6.71
CA LYS A 213 -1.59 10.67 -7.06
C LYS A 213 -0.36 11.56 -6.91
N ASN A 214 -0.51 12.86 -7.16
CA ASN A 214 0.58 13.84 -7.08
C ASN A 214 0.86 14.35 -5.67
N THR A 215 0.05 14.01 -4.66
CA THR A 215 0.34 14.30 -3.25
C THR A 215 1.57 13.52 -2.75
N ARG A 216 2.10 13.92 -1.60
CA ARG A 216 3.22 13.19 -0.94
C ARG A 216 2.88 11.71 -0.73
N SER A 217 1.69 11.40 -0.19
CA SER A 217 1.24 10.02 -0.01
C SER A 217 1.03 9.30 -1.34
N GLY A 218 0.51 9.97 -2.37
CA GLY A 218 0.39 9.39 -3.70
C GLY A 218 1.74 9.00 -4.30
N LYS A 219 2.75 9.86 -4.19
CA LYS A 219 4.13 9.56 -4.61
C LYS A 219 4.74 8.43 -3.78
N SER A 220 4.47 8.39 -2.47
CA SER A 220 4.90 7.29 -1.59
C SER A 220 4.31 5.96 -2.04
N VAL A 221 2.99 5.90 -2.28
CA VAL A 221 2.31 4.70 -2.79
C VAL A 221 2.89 4.27 -4.13
N LYS A 222 3.09 5.19 -5.07
CA LYS A 222 3.71 4.89 -6.36
C LYS A 222 5.08 4.24 -6.20
N ASN A 223 5.94 4.82 -5.37
CA ASN A 223 7.28 4.27 -5.10
C ASN A 223 7.20 2.88 -4.44
N GLN A 224 6.26 2.66 -3.50
CA GLN A 224 6.07 1.36 -2.87
C GLN A 224 5.62 0.30 -3.89
N LEU A 225 4.70 0.64 -4.80
CA LEU A 225 4.23 -0.25 -5.87
C LEU A 225 5.35 -0.59 -6.86
N GLU A 226 6.15 0.40 -7.27
CA GLU A 226 7.32 0.19 -8.14
C GLU A 226 8.36 -0.73 -7.48
N GLN A 227 8.67 -0.52 -6.19
CA GLN A 227 9.58 -1.38 -5.43
C GLN A 227 9.01 -2.79 -5.17
N SER A 228 7.68 -2.92 -5.07
CA SER A 228 7.00 -4.20 -4.88
C SER A 228 6.94 -5.01 -6.17
N ALA A 229 6.81 -4.36 -7.32
CA ALA A 229 6.84 -5.01 -8.63
C ALA A 229 8.18 -5.74 -8.89
N ASP A 230 9.26 -5.29 -8.24
CA ASP A 230 10.58 -5.90 -8.29
C ASP A 230 10.85 -6.84 -7.10
N SER A 231 9.85 -7.19 -6.29
CA SER A 231 10.06 -8.04 -5.10
C SER A 231 9.64 -9.48 -5.36
N ALA A 232 10.52 -10.43 -5.03
CA ALA A 232 10.26 -11.87 -5.10
C ALA A 232 9.49 -12.36 -3.84
N GLU A 233 8.28 -11.83 -3.60
CA GLU A 233 7.43 -12.21 -2.46
C GLU A 233 6.29 -13.13 -2.89
N VAL A 234 5.79 -13.95 -1.97
CA VAL A 234 4.63 -14.82 -2.21
C VAL A 234 3.40 -13.96 -2.55
N GLY A 235 2.69 -14.36 -3.61
CA GLY A 235 1.55 -13.62 -4.15
C GLY A 235 1.92 -12.60 -5.25
N GLN A 236 3.22 -12.40 -5.55
CA GLN A 236 3.70 -11.52 -6.61
C GLN A 236 4.13 -12.30 -7.84
N ILE A 237 4.08 -11.66 -9.01
CA ILE A 237 4.72 -12.19 -10.21
C ILE A 237 6.23 -12.21 -9.96
N ALA A 238 6.86 -13.36 -10.21
CA ALA A 238 8.30 -13.52 -10.06
C ALA A 238 9.06 -12.53 -10.95
N PRO A 239 10.01 -11.74 -10.41
CA PRO A 239 10.81 -10.84 -11.20
C PRO A 239 11.50 -11.59 -12.34
N SER A 240 11.33 -11.10 -13.58
CA SER A 240 11.98 -11.71 -14.73
C SER A 240 13.47 -11.46 -14.69
N PHE A 241 14.25 -12.46 -15.09
CA PHE A 241 15.70 -12.34 -15.18
C PHE A 241 16.27 -13.00 -16.41
N GLN A 242 17.47 -12.57 -16.76
CA GLN A 242 18.28 -13.14 -17.82
C GLN A 242 19.67 -13.51 -17.30
N GLY A 243 20.31 -14.47 -17.91
CA GLY A 243 21.66 -14.87 -17.57
C GLY A 243 22.27 -15.79 -18.62
N LYS A 244 23.39 -16.44 -18.29
CA LYS A 244 24.06 -17.37 -19.19
C LYS A 244 23.91 -18.82 -18.68
N SER A 245 23.51 -19.69 -19.57
CA SER A 245 23.50 -21.16 -19.33
C SER A 245 24.94 -21.72 -19.26
N PRO A 246 25.13 -22.97 -18.81
CA PRO A 246 26.45 -23.61 -18.75
C PRO A 246 27.22 -23.61 -20.07
N ASN A 247 26.51 -23.74 -21.20
CA ASN A 247 27.08 -23.67 -22.54
C ASN A 247 27.22 -22.23 -23.11
N GLY A 248 26.96 -21.20 -22.28
CA GLY A 248 27.11 -19.79 -22.63
C GLY A 248 25.97 -19.20 -23.43
N LYS A 249 24.90 -19.94 -23.71
CA LYS A 249 23.71 -19.42 -24.40
C LYS A 249 22.92 -18.49 -23.47
N PRO A 250 22.25 -17.46 -24.01
CA PRO A 250 21.36 -16.64 -23.22
C PRO A 250 20.20 -17.48 -22.70
N PHE A 251 19.83 -17.23 -21.45
CA PHE A 251 18.68 -17.79 -20.74
C PHE A 251 17.78 -16.67 -20.27
N GLU A 252 16.47 -16.89 -20.30
CA GLU A 252 15.46 -15.96 -19.83
C GLU A 252 14.34 -16.72 -19.12
N LEU A 253 14.01 -16.35 -17.88
CA LEU A 253 13.02 -17.03 -17.04
C LEU A 253 11.67 -17.23 -17.73
N LYS A 254 11.16 -16.20 -18.42
CA LYS A 254 9.85 -16.26 -19.07
C LYS A 254 9.69 -17.39 -20.08
N ASN A 255 10.81 -17.85 -20.67
CA ASN A 255 10.81 -18.95 -21.65
C ASN A 255 10.84 -20.34 -20.98
N SER A 256 10.98 -20.40 -19.66
CA SER A 256 11.08 -21.64 -18.88
C SER A 256 9.89 -21.83 -17.92
N LEU A 257 8.87 -20.94 -17.99
CA LEU A 257 7.65 -21.11 -17.20
C LEU A 257 6.85 -22.32 -17.68
N ALA A 258 6.32 -23.08 -16.71
CA ALA A 258 5.51 -24.28 -16.93
C ALA A 258 4.23 -24.20 -16.06
N LYS A 259 3.45 -25.29 -15.94
CA LYS A 259 2.32 -25.33 -15.00
C LYS A 259 2.77 -25.01 -13.56
N VAL A 260 3.89 -25.58 -13.17
CA VAL A 260 4.62 -25.29 -11.94
C VAL A 260 6.08 -25.10 -12.28
N THR A 261 6.70 -23.99 -11.84
CA THR A 261 8.13 -23.75 -12.04
C THR A 261 8.79 -23.54 -10.68
N ILE A 262 9.87 -24.25 -10.42
CA ILE A 262 10.71 -24.04 -9.24
C ILE A 262 11.95 -23.26 -9.68
N ILE A 263 12.23 -22.13 -9.04
CA ILE A 263 13.53 -21.45 -9.12
C ILE A 263 14.32 -21.90 -7.91
N ASP A 264 15.45 -22.59 -8.15
CA ASP A 264 16.33 -23.11 -7.10
C ASP A 264 17.66 -22.38 -7.08
N PHE A 265 17.93 -21.64 -5.99
CA PHE A 265 19.21 -20.96 -5.77
C PHE A 265 20.15 -21.88 -5.02
N TRP A 266 21.27 -22.22 -5.65
CA TRP A 266 22.23 -23.19 -5.16
C TRP A 266 23.68 -22.85 -5.52
N ALA A 267 24.63 -23.71 -5.17
CA ALA A 267 26.01 -23.63 -5.67
C ALA A 267 26.76 -24.95 -5.50
N SER A 268 27.80 -25.18 -6.28
CA SER A 268 28.67 -26.37 -6.20
C SER A 268 29.33 -26.57 -4.82
N TRP A 269 29.61 -25.46 -4.15
CA TRP A 269 30.23 -25.41 -2.81
C TRP A 269 29.21 -25.49 -1.67
N CYS A 270 27.90 -25.41 -1.96
CA CYS A 270 26.84 -25.44 -0.96
C CYS A 270 26.52 -26.88 -0.57
N ARG A 271 27.10 -27.37 0.53
CA ARG A 271 26.87 -28.75 1.00
C ARG A 271 25.39 -29.06 1.25
N PRO A 272 24.58 -28.21 1.91
CA PRO A 272 23.14 -28.49 2.08
C PRO A 272 22.40 -28.61 0.75
N CYS A 273 22.75 -27.77 -0.26
CA CYS A 273 22.15 -27.84 -1.60
C CYS A 273 22.44 -29.19 -2.26
N ARG A 274 23.71 -29.67 -2.20
CA ARG A 274 24.14 -30.93 -2.77
C ARG A 274 23.45 -32.13 -2.13
N ILE A 275 23.07 -32.01 -0.84
CA ILE A 275 22.29 -33.07 -0.13
C ILE A 275 20.84 -33.08 -0.60
N GLU A 276 20.25 -31.91 -0.92
CA GLU A 276 18.86 -31.77 -1.40
C GLU A 276 18.71 -32.11 -2.90
N ASN A 277 19.74 -31.92 -3.73
CA ASN A 277 19.69 -32.17 -5.17
C ASN A 277 19.11 -33.54 -5.58
N PRO A 278 19.41 -34.68 -4.96
CA PRO A 278 18.76 -35.93 -5.30
C PRO A 278 17.24 -35.94 -5.12
N ASN A 279 16.71 -35.21 -4.11
CA ASN A 279 15.29 -35.09 -3.90
C ASN A 279 14.64 -34.25 -5.04
N LEU A 280 15.30 -33.17 -5.46
CA LEU A 280 14.86 -32.34 -6.58
C LEU A 280 14.89 -33.13 -7.90
N VAL A 281 15.92 -33.92 -8.14
CA VAL A 281 16.03 -34.81 -9.33
C VAL A 281 14.87 -35.78 -9.37
N LYS A 282 14.59 -36.45 -8.25
CA LYS A 282 13.45 -37.37 -8.14
C LYS A 282 12.14 -36.65 -8.42
N LEU A 283 11.87 -35.54 -7.74
CA LEU A 283 10.66 -34.71 -7.90
C LEU A 283 10.47 -34.30 -9.38
N TYR A 284 11.54 -33.84 -10.03
CA TYR A 284 11.51 -33.41 -11.43
C TYR A 284 11.19 -34.57 -12.39
N LEU A 285 11.88 -35.69 -12.25
CA LEU A 285 11.69 -36.85 -13.12
C LEU A 285 10.27 -37.43 -13.01
N GLU A 286 9.69 -37.43 -11.83
CA GLU A 286 8.33 -37.91 -11.58
C GLU A 286 7.27 -36.94 -12.18
N ASN A 287 7.54 -35.63 -12.24
CA ASN A 287 6.53 -34.61 -12.53
C ASN A 287 6.77 -33.79 -13.79
N LYS A 288 7.91 -33.87 -14.49
CA LYS A 288 8.20 -33.10 -15.68
C LYS A 288 7.15 -33.27 -16.81
N ASN A 289 6.63 -34.47 -16.98
CA ASN A 289 5.59 -34.75 -17.99
C ASN A 289 4.19 -34.25 -17.55
N ARG A 290 4.02 -33.90 -16.29
CA ARG A 290 2.80 -33.30 -15.73
C ARG A 290 2.84 -31.79 -15.77
N GLY A 291 3.98 -31.20 -16.12
CA GLY A 291 4.16 -29.75 -16.27
C GLY A 291 4.99 -29.10 -15.15
N LEU A 292 5.82 -29.88 -14.44
CA LEU A 292 6.84 -29.32 -13.56
C LEU A 292 8.08 -28.93 -14.36
N ASN A 293 8.59 -27.73 -14.14
CA ASN A 293 9.94 -27.32 -14.55
C ASN A 293 10.76 -26.84 -13.34
N ILE A 294 12.08 -26.92 -13.46
CA ILE A 294 13.03 -26.37 -12.49
C ILE A 294 14.01 -25.47 -13.24
N VAL A 295 14.41 -24.35 -12.61
CA VAL A 295 15.47 -23.47 -13.08
C VAL A 295 16.48 -23.30 -11.97
N GLY A 296 17.70 -23.79 -12.15
CA GLY A 296 18.79 -23.67 -11.19
C GLY A 296 19.55 -22.36 -11.36
N VAL A 297 19.53 -21.49 -10.37
CA VAL A 297 20.33 -20.24 -10.34
C VAL A 297 21.56 -20.49 -9.47
N SER A 298 22.73 -20.53 -10.08
CA SER A 298 23.97 -20.85 -9.36
C SER A 298 24.71 -19.61 -8.89
N LEU A 299 25.12 -19.61 -7.61
CA LEU A 299 25.98 -18.60 -6.98
C LEU A 299 27.48 -18.97 -7.04
N ASP A 300 27.88 -19.76 -8.01
CA ASP A 300 29.28 -20.11 -8.21
C ASP A 300 30.11 -18.92 -8.72
N LYS A 301 31.43 -18.96 -8.48
CA LYS A 301 32.42 -18.07 -9.09
C LYS A 301 33.14 -18.73 -10.26
N GLU A 302 33.23 -20.06 -10.24
CA GLU A 302 34.02 -20.85 -11.17
C GLU A 302 33.14 -21.73 -12.02
N LYS A 303 33.11 -21.45 -13.32
CA LYS A 303 32.28 -22.17 -14.29
C LYS A 303 32.52 -23.68 -14.25
N ASN A 304 33.79 -24.09 -14.20
CA ASN A 304 34.15 -25.53 -14.25
C ASN A 304 33.61 -26.31 -13.04
N LYS A 305 33.64 -25.70 -11.84
CA LYS A 305 33.08 -26.32 -10.62
C LYS A 305 31.56 -26.43 -10.71
N TRP A 306 30.90 -25.36 -11.20
CA TRP A 306 29.46 -25.35 -11.41
C TRP A 306 29.01 -26.43 -12.41
N VAL A 307 29.62 -26.47 -13.60
CA VAL A 307 29.28 -27.46 -14.65
C VAL A 307 29.50 -28.88 -14.14
N ARG A 308 30.65 -29.14 -13.49
CA ARG A 308 30.94 -30.46 -12.89
C ARG A 308 29.88 -30.87 -11.83
N ALA A 309 29.45 -29.93 -11.00
CA ALA A 309 28.43 -30.20 -9.98
C ALA A 309 27.06 -30.53 -10.59
N ILE A 310 26.69 -29.90 -11.70
CA ILE A 310 25.48 -30.23 -12.48
C ILE A 310 25.55 -31.69 -12.96
N GLU A 311 26.70 -32.09 -13.50
CA GLU A 311 26.93 -33.44 -14.01
C GLU A 311 26.95 -34.47 -12.88
N ASP A 312 27.72 -34.22 -11.81
CA ASP A 312 27.87 -35.11 -10.64
C ASP A 312 26.53 -35.38 -9.93
N ASP A 313 25.63 -34.40 -9.85
CA ASP A 313 24.33 -34.51 -9.19
C ASP A 313 23.20 -34.87 -10.15
N GLY A 314 23.45 -34.96 -11.46
CA GLY A 314 22.47 -35.31 -12.48
C GLY A 314 21.34 -34.28 -12.63
N LEU A 315 21.65 -33.00 -12.52
CA LEU A 315 20.66 -31.91 -12.62
C LEU A 315 20.31 -31.66 -14.08
N VAL A 316 19.18 -32.19 -14.55
CA VAL A 316 18.81 -32.31 -15.97
C VAL A 316 17.93 -31.17 -16.48
N TRP A 317 17.73 -30.12 -15.71
CA TRP A 317 16.95 -28.92 -16.04
C TRP A 317 17.84 -27.75 -16.46
N ASP A 318 17.22 -26.60 -16.76
CA ASP A 318 17.94 -25.39 -17.16
C ASP A 318 18.69 -24.78 -15.96
N HIS A 319 19.91 -24.34 -16.22
CA HIS A 319 20.76 -23.66 -15.25
C HIS A 319 21.25 -22.33 -15.77
N VAL A 320 21.36 -21.35 -14.85
CA VAL A 320 21.89 -20.01 -15.14
C VAL A 320 22.84 -19.55 -14.04
N SER A 321 23.89 -18.82 -14.42
CA SER A 321 24.80 -18.16 -13.48
C SER A 321 25.49 -16.98 -14.13
N ASN A 322 25.69 -15.90 -13.36
CA ASN A 322 26.56 -14.80 -13.73
C ASN A 322 27.99 -14.94 -13.17
N LEU A 323 28.25 -16.02 -12.42
CA LEU A 323 29.53 -16.34 -11.77
C LEU A 323 30.01 -15.21 -10.81
N MET A 324 29.05 -14.54 -10.14
CA MET A 324 29.30 -13.38 -9.30
C MET A 324 29.13 -13.65 -7.78
N PHE A 325 28.94 -14.91 -7.38
CA PHE A 325 28.75 -15.30 -5.98
C PHE A 325 27.54 -14.55 -5.37
N TRP A 326 27.63 -14.01 -4.16
CA TRP A 326 26.58 -13.21 -3.53
C TRP A 326 26.34 -11.84 -4.21
N ASN A 327 27.19 -11.46 -5.17
CA ASN A 327 26.96 -10.25 -6.00
C ASN A 327 26.14 -10.55 -7.26
N ASP A 328 25.68 -11.79 -7.44
CA ASP A 328 24.84 -12.17 -8.56
C ASP A 328 23.58 -11.29 -8.60
N PRO A 329 23.29 -10.62 -9.75
CA PRO A 329 22.14 -9.73 -9.87
C PRO A 329 20.80 -10.45 -9.70
N ILE A 330 20.71 -11.75 -10.07
CA ILE A 330 19.49 -12.53 -9.89
C ILE A 330 19.26 -12.81 -8.41
N ALA A 331 20.32 -13.18 -7.66
CA ALA A 331 20.22 -13.39 -6.22
C ALA A 331 19.83 -12.10 -5.47
N LYS A 332 20.37 -10.95 -5.90
CA LYS A 332 19.98 -9.64 -5.34
C LYS A 332 18.53 -9.28 -5.66
N LEU A 333 18.09 -9.53 -6.90
CA LEU A 333 16.71 -9.28 -7.36
C LEU A 333 15.71 -10.09 -6.52
N TYR A 334 16.03 -11.35 -6.21
CA TYR A 334 15.22 -12.23 -5.39
C TYR A 334 15.49 -12.09 -3.88
N LYS A 335 16.36 -11.16 -3.47
CA LYS A 335 16.76 -10.92 -2.07
C LYS A 335 17.25 -12.20 -1.36
N VAL A 336 17.95 -13.08 -2.08
CA VAL A 336 18.49 -14.32 -1.54
C VAL A 336 19.74 -14.02 -0.73
N SER A 337 19.69 -14.26 0.58
CA SER A 337 20.79 -14.06 1.53
C SER A 337 21.41 -15.35 2.05
N ALA A 338 20.77 -16.50 1.80
CA ALA A 338 21.24 -17.84 2.15
C ALA A 338 20.80 -18.85 1.09
N ILE A 339 21.57 -19.93 0.90
CA ILE A 339 21.23 -21.05 0.03
C ILE A 339 21.29 -22.38 0.80
N PRO A 340 20.46 -23.38 0.40
CA PRO A 340 19.51 -23.39 -0.70
C PRO A 340 18.33 -22.44 -0.44
N ALA A 341 17.79 -21.79 -1.49
CA ALA A 341 16.55 -21.04 -1.45
C ALA A 341 15.70 -21.39 -2.67
N THR A 342 14.41 -21.60 -2.46
CA THR A 342 13.50 -22.02 -3.53
C THR A 342 12.31 -21.08 -3.64
N PHE A 343 11.85 -20.82 -4.87
CA PHE A 343 10.61 -20.09 -5.18
C PHE A 343 9.77 -20.98 -6.09
N ILE A 344 8.53 -21.21 -5.72
CA ILE A 344 7.59 -22.01 -6.48
C ILE A 344 6.61 -21.09 -7.18
N LEU A 345 6.54 -21.18 -8.50
CA LEU A 345 5.69 -20.36 -9.35
C LEU A 345 4.54 -21.19 -9.92
N ASP A 346 3.38 -20.56 -10.04
CA ASP A 346 2.26 -21.10 -10.83
C ASP A 346 2.45 -20.86 -12.35
N LYS A 347 1.47 -21.27 -13.14
CA LYS A 347 1.46 -21.11 -14.60
C LYS A 347 1.51 -19.66 -15.10
N ASN A 348 1.12 -18.71 -14.25
CA ASN A 348 1.14 -17.27 -14.55
C ASN A 348 2.46 -16.61 -14.11
N GLY A 349 3.36 -17.38 -13.50
CA GLY A 349 4.61 -16.88 -12.95
C GLY A 349 4.45 -16.23 -11.57
N VAL A 350 3.32 -16.41 -10.90
CA VAL A 350 3.11 -15.92 -9.52
C VAL A 350 3.83 -16.82 -8.53
N ILE A 351 4.58 -16.24 -7.61
CA ILE A 351 5.23 -16.98 -6.51
C ILE A 351 4.14 -17.43 -5.53
N VAL A 352 3.90 -18.72 -5.48
CA VAL A 352 2.87 -19.33 -4.61
C VAL A 352 3.44 -19.90 -3.32
N ALA A 353 4.76 -20.12 -3.26
CA ALA A 353 5.47 -20.51 -2.04
C ALA A 353 6.98 -20.22 -2.18
N ARG A 354 7.70 -20.19 -1.07
CA ARG A 354 9.17 -20.06 -1.04
C ARG A 354 9.79 -20.87 0.08
N ASP A 355 11.07 -21.20 -0.08
CA ASP A 355 11.93 -21.84 0.92
C ASP A 355 11.44 -23.23 1.39
N LEU A 356 10.56 -23.89 0.61
CA LEU A 356 10.11 -25.25 0.86
C LEU A 356 11.17 -26.28 0.42
N ARG A 357 11.29 -27.40 1.16
CA ARG A 357 12.25 -28.48 0.91
C ARG A 357 11.67 -29.83 1.24
N GLY A 358 12.30 -30.88 0.71
CA GLY A 358 11.92 -32.24 1.02
C GLY A 358 10.43 -32.53 0.84
N MET A 359 9.79 -33.10 1.84
CA MET A 359 8.38 -33.49 1.78
C MET A 359 7.41 -32.34 1.65
N GLU A 360 7.72 -31.15 2.20
CA GLU A 360 6.86 -29.96 2.08
C GLU A 360 6.86 -29.44 0.65
N LEU A 361 8.01 -29.38 -0.01
CA LEU A 361 8.13 -29.03 -1.42
C LEU A 361 7.37 -30.04 -2.29
N TYR A 362 7.54 -31.33 -2.02
CA TYR A 362 6.84 -32.39 -2.76
C TYR A 362 5.31 -32.22 -2.67
N LYS A 363 4.76 -32.06 -1.46
CA LYS A 363 3.32 -31.86 -1.24
C LYS A 363 2.80 -30.63 -1.97
N LYS A 364 3.54 -29.50 -1.94
CA LYS A 364 3.11 -28.28 -2.60
C LYS A 364 3.11 -28.42 -4.13
N VAL A 365 4.08 -29.09 -4.70
CA VAL A 365 4.11 -29.37 -6.15
C VAL A 365 2.96 -30.29 -6.55
N GLU A 366 2.68 -31.35 -5.79
CA GLU A 366 1.55 -32.25 -6.06
C GLU A 366 0.21 -31.53 -5.98
N GLU A 367 0.00 -30.67 -4.97
CA GLU A 367 -1.18 -29.82 -4.83
C GLU A 367 -1.36 -28.99 -6.12
N LEU A 368 -0.35 -28.21 -6.51
CA LEU A 368 -0.42 -27.31 -7.67
C LEU A 368 -0.58 -28.04 -9.02
N LEU A 369 -0.09 -29.28 -9.14
CA LEU A 369 -0.25 -30.07 -10.36
C LEU A 369 -1.61 -30.80 -10.41
N SER A 370 -2.31 -30.93 -9.27
CA SER A 370 -3.59 -31.65 -9.15
C SER A 370 -4.79 -30.69 -9.30
N ASP A 371 -4.63 -29.41 -9.02
CA ASP A 371 -5.70 -28.38 -9.02
C ASP A 371 -6.10 -27.89 -10.44
N ILE A 372 -5.85 -28.72 -11.51
CA ILE A 372 -6.14 -28.31 -12.91
C ILE A 372 -6.88 -29.43 -13.64
#